data_d26dbcfd28f57a8d88c5fbee834a2767
#
_entry.id   d26dbcfd28f57a8d88c5fbee834a2767
#
_cell.length_a   1.000
_cell.length_b   1.000
_cell.length_c   1.000
_cell.angle_alpha   90.00
_cell.angle_beta   90.00
_cell.angle_gamma   90.00
#
_symmetry.space_group_name_H-M   'P 1'
#
loop_
_entity.id
_entity.type
_entity.pdbx_description
1 polymer ?
#
loop_
_entity_poly.entity_id
_entity_poly.type
_entity_poly.pdbx_seq_one_letter_code
_entity_poly.pdbx_strand_id
1 'polypeptide(L)'
;MAEQPEGKIIFLERSMSKKQENIRDLLDFIDCSPTPFHAVNEIKNLLTQQGYSELKESEAWNLLSSGKYFVTRNDSSLIAFIVGTKTRDASGFKIIGAHTDSPNLKLKPNSAYDKNGYLQLGVEVYGGVLLTTWTDRDLSLAGRVIVKGKKQPQSKLIRFEDPLLRIPQLAIHLNRDVNEKGLILNKQNHLPPVFSLAGKKGSTKELLEKRVSQKIKCKPADILSLELSLYDTQPGSIGGANGEFIFSGRLDNLAGCHAALQALTLSKGKDPMTRVIAFYDHEEVGSDSAQGAGSPFLKDVLERLTLDSDNSREIFFRSMANSFFISADMAHAVHPNYSEKHDARHMPIINGGPVIKCNSNQRYATEGVSSAWFETLCKKAGTPVQKFVVRTDLGCGSTIGPITASNLGIRTVDVGNPMLSMHSIREMAGANDHLPLIKVFKEFFTA
;
A
#
# COMPACT_ATOMS: atom_id res chain seq x y z
N MET A 1 -60.00 -18.66 6.56
CA MET A 1 -58.89 -18.31 5.66
C MET A 1 -58.61 -16.83 5.85
N ALA A 2 -57.56 -16.52 6.56
CA ALA A 2 -57.10 -15.14 6.79
C ALA A 2 -55.79 -14.98 6.04
N GLU A 3 -55.78 -14.08 5.05
CA GLU A 3 -54.63 -13.71 4.26
C GLU A 3 -53.62 -12.98 5.15
N GLN A 4 -52.36 -13.44 5.17
CA GLN A 4 -51.25 -12.72 5.77
C GLN A 4 -50.80 -11.63 4.82
N PRO A 5 -50.48 -10.41 5.28
CA PRO A 5 -49.95 -9.37 4.44
C PRO A 5 -48.47 -9.64 4.09
N GLU A 6 -48.13 -9.69 2.79
CA GLU A 6 -46.77 -9.67 2.31
C GLU A 6 -46.04 -8.42 2.76
N GLY A 7 -45.05 -8.60 3.62
CA GLY A 7 -44.14 -7.55 4.05
C GLY A 7 -43.22 -7.13 2.90
N LYS A 8 -43.54 -6.05 2.21
CA LYS A 8 -42.58 -5.37 1.32
C LYS A 8 -41.42 -4.83 2.14
N ILE A 9 -40.25 -5.45 2.01
CA ILE A 9 -38.97 -4.87 2.49
C ILE A 9 -38.70 -3.65 1.62
N ILE A 10 -38.99 -2.47 2.12
CA ILE A 10 -38.60 -1.20 1.52
C ILE A 10 -37.12 -1.00 1.81
N PHE A 11 -36.24 -1.30 0.88
CA PHE A 11 -34.87 -0.80 0.90
C PHE A 11 -34.91 0.72 0.72
N LEU A 12 -34.86 1.45 1.81
CA LEU A 12 -34.56 2.87 1.80
C LEU A 12 -33.12 3.03 1.28
N GLU A 13 -32.96 3.40 0.01
CA GLU A 13 -31.72 3.98 -0.50
C GLU A 13 -31.43 5.27 0.30
N ARG A 14 -30.75 5.14 1.43
CA ARG A 14 -30.18 6.29 2.11
C ARG A 14 -29.10 6.85 1.20
N SER A 15 -29.25 8.07 0.73
CA SER A 15 -28.16 8.80 0.08
C SER A 15 -26.95 8.77 1.03
N MET A 16 -25.84 8.21 0.53
CA MET A 16 -24.61 8.09 1.32
C MET A 16 -24.03 9.47 1.61
N SER A 17 -23.52 9.67 2.81
CA SER A 17 -22.78 10.89 3.12
C SER A 17 -21.48 10.92 2.30
N LYS A 18 -20.98 12.11 1.96
CA LYS A 18 -19.66 12.29 1.28
C LYS A 18 -18.50 11.56 1.97
N LYS A 19 -18.61 11.40 3.28
CA LYS A 19 -17.67 10.62 4.10
C LYS A 19 -17.75 9.13 3.78
N GLN A 20 -18.95 8.57 3.69
CA GLN A 20 -19.17 7.16 3.36
C GLN A 20 -18.74 6.83 1.94
N GLU A 21 -18.96 7.74 0.99
CA GLU A 21 -18.47 7.63 -0.38
C GLU A 21 -16.93 7.54 -0.41
N ASN A 22 -16.24 8.41 0.33
CA ASN A 22 -14.78 8.44 0.36
C ASN A 22 -14.16 7.18 1.00
N ILE A 23 -14.83 6.60 2.01
CA ILE A 23 -14.39 5.34 2.63
C ILE A 23 -14.61 4.17 1.68
N ARG A 24 -15.75 4.14 0.97
CA ARG A 24 -16.00 3.11 -0.02
C ARG A 24 -14.99 3.15 -1.16
N ASP A 25 -14.68 4.35 -1.68
CA ASP A 25 -13.65 4.57 -2.69
C ASP A 25 -12.28 4.01 -2.23
N LEU A 26 -11.89 4.25 -0.97
CA LEU A 26 -10.70 3.64 -0.38
C LEU A 26 -10.79 2.11 -0.34
N LEU A 27 -11.89 1.55 0.16
CA LEU A 27 -12.05 0.10 0.28
C LEU A 27 -12.09 -0.59 -1.09
N ASP A 28 -12.79 -0.01 -2.06
CA ASP A 28 -12.84 -0.49 -3.45
C ASP A 28 -11.44 -0.46 -4.10
N PHE A 29 -10.67 0.61 -3.87
CA PHE A 29 -9.28 0.70 -4.30
C PHE A 29 -8.40 -0.40 -3.70
N ILE A 30 -8.51 -0.65 -2.38
CA ILE A 30 -7.77 -1.71 -1.70
C ILE A 30 -8.20 -3.08 -2.20
N ASP A 31 -9.50 -3.33 -2.34
CA ASP A 31 -10.04 -4.60 -2.80
C ASP A 31 -9.61 -4.91 -4.25
N CYS A 32 -9.48 -3.89 -5.11
CA CYS A 32 -8.92 -4.02 -6.46
C CYS A 32 -7.39 -4.19 -6.48
N SER A 33 -6.71 -3.98 -5.36
CA SER A 33 -5.24 -3.93 -5.25
C SER A 33 -4.67 -5.05 -4.36
N PRO A 34 -4.87 -6.35 -4.67
CA PRO A 34 -4.36 -7.45 -3.84
C PRO A 34 -2.84 -7.59 -3.82
N THR A 35 -2.12 -6.96 -4.75
CA THR A 35 -0.65 -6.95 -4.83
C THR A 35 -0.15 -5.60 -5.35
N PRO A 36 1.16 -5.25 -5.19
CA PRO A 36 1.74 -4.02 -5.74
C PRO A 36 1.47 -3.83 -7.24
N PHE A 37 1.51 -4.91 -8.01
CA PHE A 37 1.23 -4.87 -9.45
C PHE A 37 -0.21 -4.41 -9.75
N HIS A 38 -1.17 -4.88 -8.96
CA HIS A 38 -2.57 -4.47 -9.08
C HIS A 38 -2.77 -3.04 -8.61
N ALA A 39 -2.13 -2.65 -7.50
CA ALA A 39 -2.19 -1.28 -6.98
C ALA A 39 -1.68 -0.26 -8.02
N VAL A 40 -0.52 -0.52 -8.62
CA VAL A 40 0.04 0.34 -9.68
C VAL A 40 -0.87 0.36 -10.91
N ASN A 41 -1.42 -0.78 -11.32
CA ASN A 41 -2.35 -0.83 -12.45
C ASN A 41 -3.62 -0.01 -12.18
N GLU A 42 -4.19 -0.10 -10.99
CA GLU A 42 -5.37 0.69 -10.60
C GLU A 42 -5.05 2.19 -10.57
N ILE A 43 -3.91 2.58 -9.98
CA ILE A 43 -3.44 3.97 -9.97
C ILE A 43 -3.23 4.50 -11.40
N LYS A 44 -2.63 3.71 -12.30
CA LYS A 44 -2.46 4.06 -13.72
C LYS A 44 -3.81 4.34 -14.40
N ASN A 45 -4.80 3.47 -14.16
CA ASN A 45 -6.15 3.63 -14.72
C ASN A 45 -6.79 4.94 -14.24
N LEU A 46 -6.75 5.21 -12.93
CA LEU A 46 -7.27 6.43 -12.33
C LEU A 46 -6.56 7.68 -12.85
N LEU A 47 -5.23 7.68 -12.92
CA LEU A 47 -4.44 8.78 -13.46
C LEU A 47 -4.76 9.03 -14.94
N THR A 48 -4.86 7.99 -15.75
CA THR A 48 -5.21 8.10 -17.18
C THR A 48 -6.59 8.72 -17.37
N GLN A 49 -7.58 8.31 -16.58
CA GLN A 49 -8.94 8.89 -16.59
C GLN A 49 -8.91 10.39 -16.17
N GLN A 50 -7.93 10.81 -15.35
CA GLN A 50 -7.73 12.19 -14.94
C GLN A 50 -6.83 13.00 -15.89
N GLY A 51 -6.51 12.45 -17.07
CA GLY A 51 -5.76 13.11 -18.13
C GLY A 51 -4.23 13.15 -17.91
N TYR A 52 -3.68 12.24 -17.13
CA TYR A 52 -2.23 12.05 -17.02
C TYR A 52 -1.72 11.20 -18.18
N SER A 53 -0.56 11.55 -18.73
CA SER A 53 0.13 10.81 -19.79
C SER A 53 1.24 9.95 -19.20
N GLU A 54 1.32 8.68 -19.65
CA GLU A 54 2.42 7.79 -19.26
C GLU A 54 3.71 8.17 -19.97
N LEU A 55 4.79 8.24 -19.21
CA LEU A 55 6.16 8.42 -19.70
C LEU A 55 6.94 7.11 -19.53
N LYS A 56 7.87 6.86 -20.41
CA LYS A 56 8.78 5.72 -20.28
C LYS A 56 10.17 6.19 -19.87
N GLU A 57 10.79 5.49 -18.93
CA GLU A 57 12.15 5.81 -18.49
C GLU A 57 13.18 5.77 -19.62
N SER A 58 12.99 4.88 -20.60
CA SER A 58 13.88 4.69 -21.76
C SER A 58 13.73 5.74 -22.87
N GLU A 59 12.75 6.65 -22.76
CA GLU A 59 12.45 7.65 -23.80
C GLU A 59 12.79 9.07 -23.29
N ALA A 60 13.05 9.99 -24.24
CA ALA A 60 13.17 11.42 -23.92
C ALA A 60 11.80 11.99 -23.53
N TRP A 61 11.78 12.90 -22.55
CA TRP A 61 10.55 13.51 -22.07
C TRP A 61 10.37 14.92 -22.61
N ASN A 62 9.22 15.17 -23.25
CA ASN A 62 8.76 16.50 -23.67
C ASN A 62 7.71 17.01 -22.70
N LEU A 63 8.13 17.73 -21.67
CA LEU A 63 7.28 18.16 -20.58
C LEU A 63 6.72 19.58 -20.81
N LEU A 64 5.40 19.70 -20.67
CA LEU A 64 4.70 20.99 -20.75
C LEU A 64 4.50 21.54 -19.32
N SER A 65 4.61 22.84 -19.17
CA SER A 65 4.23 23.52 -17.93
C SER A 65 2.77 23.21 -17.58
N SER A 66 2.52 22.84 -16.33
CA SER A 66 1.23 22.33 -15.84
C SER A 66 0.76 21.01 -16.48
N GLY A 67 1.61 20.36 -17.27
CA GLY A 67 1.36 19.02 -17.80
C GLY A 67 1.30 17.97 -16.70
N LYS A 68 0.51 16.92 -16.92
CA LYS A 68 0.25 15.84 -15.99
C LYS A 68 0.85 14.55 -16.53
N TYR A 69 1.74 13.93 -15.77
CA TYR A 69 2.48 12.75 -16.22
C TYR A 69 2.64 11.73 -15.11
N PHE A 70 2.87 10.48 -15.50
CA PHE A 70 3.34 9.44 -14.59
C PHE A 70 4.34 8.51 -15.29
N VAL A 71 5.16 7.85 -14.49
CA VAL A 71 6.15 6.87 -14.91
C VAL A 71 6.10 5.68 -13.95
N THR A 72 6.29 4.47 -14.48
CA THR A 72 6.29 3.23 -13.68
C THR A 72 7.64 2.54 -13.76
N ARG A 73 8.00 1.84 -12.69
CA ARG A 73 9.17 0.96 -12.65
C ARG A 73 8.74 -0.45 -12.24
N ASN A 74 9.05 -1.44 -13.08
CA ASN A 74 8.73 -2.86 -12.89
C ASN A 74 7.24 -3.17 -12.61
N ASP A 75 6.32 -2.30 -13.03
CA ASP A 75 4.87 -2.39 -12.81
C ASP A 75 4.44 -2.47 -11.32
N SER A 76 5.35 -2.19 -10.37
CA SER A 76 5.06 -2.25 -8.93
C SER A 76 5.35 -0.95 -8.18
N SER A 77 6.07 0.01 -8.82
CA SER A 77 6.30 1.36 -8.31
C SER A 77 5.89 2.39 -9.34
N LEU A 78 5.44 3.56 -8.87
CA LEU A 78 4.93 4.61 -9.74
C LEU A 78 5.25 6.00 -9.17
N ILE A 79 5.68 6.93 -10.05
CA ILE A 79 5.79 8.35 -9.73
C ILE A 79 4.85 9.11 -10.66
N ALA A 80 3.98 9.96 -10.10
CA ALA A 80 3.13 10.85 -10.90
C ALA A 80 3.34 12.30 -10.47
N PHE A 81 3.21 13.22 -11.43
CA PHE A 81 3.47 14.62 -11.16
C PHE A 81 2.67 15.57 -12.06
N ILE A 82 2.50 16.79 -11.53
CA ILE A 82 2.00 17.95 -12.29
C ILE A 82 3.15 18.94 -12.34
N VAL A 83 3.64 19.24 -13.54
CA VAL A 83 4.79 20.12 -13.75
C VAL A 83 4.49 21.53 -13.29
N GLY A 84 5.31 22.08 -12.42
CA GLY A 84 5.21 23.46 -11.95
C GLY A 84 5.48 24.49 -13.04
N THR A 85 4.99 25.70 -12.87
CA THR A 85 5.22 26.78 -13.83
C THR A 85 6.64 27.35 -13.77
N LYS A 86 7.37 27.10 -12.66
CA LYS A 86 8.74 27.56 -12.42
C LYS A 86 9.71 26.42 -12.06
N THR A 87 9.45 25.20 -12.53
CA THR A 87 10.29 24.04 -12.21
C THR A 87 11.76 24.24 -12.58
N ARG A 88 12.03 24.95 -13.68
CA ARG A 88 13.39 25.27 -14.15
C ARG A 88 14.03 26.48 -13.44
N ASP A 89 13.30 27.18 -12.58
CA ASP A 89 13.78 28.31 -11.78
C ASP A 89 14.18 27.90 -10.35
N ALA A 90 14.41 26.60 -10.12
CA ALA A 90 14.73 26.02 -8.80
C ALA A 90 13.67 26.28 -7.73
N SER A 91 12.39 26.31 -8.09
CA SER A 91 11.27 26.52 -7.15
C SER A 91 11.07 25.37 -6.15
N GLY A 92 11.63 24.19 -6.45
CA GLY A 92 11.51 22.97 -5.61
C GLY A 92 10.32 22.09 -5.97
N PHE A 93 10.13 21.05 -5.17
CA PHE A 93 9.11 20.02 -5.35
C PHE A 93 8.28 19.85 -4.08
N LYS A 94 6.98 19.68 -4.24
CA LYS A 94 6.07 19.21 -3.19
C LYS A 94 5.83 17.72 -3.39
N ILE A 95 6.38 16.88 -2.52
CA ILE A 95 6.40 15.43 -2.73
C ILE A 95 5.67 14.71 -1.61
N ILE A 96 4.78 13.77 -1.95
CA ILE A 96 4.21 12.82 -1.01
C ILE A 96 4.62 11.41 -1.46
N GLY A 97 5.28 10.67 -0.57
CA GLY A 97 5.68 9.29 -0.79
C GLY A 97 4.85 8.32 0.04
N ALA A 98 4.59 7.12 -0.50
CA ALA A 98 3.96 5.99 0.16
C ALA A 98 4.48 4.69 -0.45
N HIS A 99 4.03 3.51 0.02
CA HIS A 99 4.40 2.24 -0.58
C HIS A 99 3.20 1.41 -1.01
N THR A 100 3.41 0.56 -2.02
CA THR A 100 2.37 -0.25 -2.66
C THR A 100 2.30 -1.67 -2.12
N ASP A 101 3.37 -2.14 -1.49
CA ASP A 101 3.47 -3.46 -0.91
C ASP A 101 2.87 -3.52 0.51
N SER A 102 2.63 -4.73 0.96
CA SER A 102 2.15 -5.06 2.31
C SER A 102 2.62 -6.46 2.66
N PRO A 103 2.80 -6.80 3.96
CA PRO A 103 3.24 -8.12 4.36
C PRO A 103 2.29 -9.22 3.89
N ASN A 104 2.85 -10.28 3.32
CA ASN A 104 2.06 -11.38 2.77
C ASN A 104 2.85 -12.69 2.70
N LEU A 105 2.23 -13.73 2.09
CA LEU A 105 2.85 -15.01 1.77
C LEU A 105 2.98 -15.12 0.25
N LYS A 106 4.22 -15.16 -0.26
CA LYS A 106 4.51 -15.31 -1.70
C LYS A 106 4.76 -16.77 -2.07
N LEU A 107 4.29 -17.20 -3.24
CA LEU A 107 4.63 -18.53 -3.74
C LEU A 107 6.11 -18.63 -4.05
N LYS A 108 6.74 -19.75 -3.64
CA LYS A 108 8.10 -20.11 -4.05
C LYS A 108 8.14 -20.47 -5.54
N PRO A 109 9.27 -20.30 -6.24
CA PRO A 109 9.37 -20.66 -7.66
C PRO A 109 8.94 -22.08 -7.98
N ASN A 110 9.29 -23.06 -7.14
CA ASN A 110 8.85 -24.47 -7.22
C ASN A 110 7.91 -24.76 -6.05
N SER A 111 6.76 -24.08 -6.01
CA SER A 111 5.85 -24.11 -4.87
C SER A 111 5.03 -25.40 -4.77
N ALA A 112 4.74 -26.05 -5.87
CA ALA A 112 3.75 -27.12 -5.95
C ALA A 112 4.31 -28.48 -5.54
N TYR A 113 3.68 -29.15 -4.55
CA TYR A 113 4.05 -30.50 -4.11
C TYR A 113 2.88 -31.22 -3.46
N ASP A 114 3.01 -32.55 -3.35
CA ASP A 114 2.04 -33.44 -2.73
C ASP A 114 2.52 -33.86 -1.34
N LYS A 115 1.64 -33.85 -0.35
CA LYS A 115 1.94 -34.27 1.01
C LYS A 115 0.71 -34.88 1.68
N ASN A 116 0.83 -36.12 2.16
CA ASN A 116 -0.20 -36.80 2.96
C ASN A 116 -1.61 -36.82 2.33
N GLY A 117 -1.70 -36.94 1.00
CA GLY A 117 -2.97 -36.92 0.28
C GLY A 117 -3.52 -35.53 -0.05
N TYR A 118 -2.76 -34.46 0.21
CA TYR A 118 -3.09 -33.09 -0.15
C TYR A 118 -2.11 -32.52 -1.15
N LEU A 119 -2.63 -31.67 -2.05
CA LEU A 119 -1.83 -30.81 -2.91
C LEU A 119 -1.61 -29.50 -2.17
N GLN A 120 -0.32 -29.14 -1.93
CA GLN A 120 0.07 -27.94 -1.20
C GLN A 120 0.92 -27.01 -2.06
N LEU A 121 0.95 -25.72 -1.70
CA LEU A 121 1.82 -24.71 -2.31
C LEU A 121 2.81 -24.19 -1.27
N GLY A 122 4.12 -24.30 -1.57
CA GLY A 122 5.18 -23.76 -0.74
C GLY A 122 5.21 -22.23 -0.83
N VAL A 123 5.33 -21.56 0.33
CA VAL A 123 5.35 -20.11 0.43
C VAL A 123 6.58 -19.60 1.13
N GLU A 124 6.93 -18.33 0.84
CA GLU A 124 7.84 -17.49 1.61
C GLU A 124 7.07 -16.41 2.34
N VAL A 125 7.55 -16.05 3.53
CA VAL A 125 7.03 -14.90 4.28
C VAL A 125 7.67 -13.63 3.74
N TYR A 126 6.86 -12.69 3.27
CA TYR A 126 7.29 -11.39 2.79
C TYR A 126 6.97 -10.33 3.84
N GLY A 127 8.00 -9.66 4.37
CA GLY A 127 7.86 -8.62 5.40
C GLY A 127 7.55 -9.14 6.80
N GLY A 128 7.08 -8.26 7.65
CA GLY A 128 6.78 -8.50 9.07
C GLY A 128 5.37 -9.05 9.33
N VAL A 129 5.00 -10.19 8.76
CA VAL A 129 3.65 -10.78 8.82
C VAL A 129 3.23 -11.20 10.23
N LEU A 130 2.02 -10.83 10.67
CA LEU A 130 1.33 -11.46 11.81
C LEU A 130 0.80 -12.84 11.38
N LEU A 131 1.66 -13.85 11.42
CA LEU A 131 1.42 -15.19 10.83
C LEU A 131 0.14 -15.86 11.28
N THR A 132 -0.23 -15.70 12.56
CA THR A 132 -1.41 -16.32 13.15
C THR A 132 -2.71 -15.88 12.51
N THR A 133 -2.75 -14.65 11.97
CA THR A 133 -3.93 -14.08 11.34
C THR A 133 -4.23 -14.66 9.96
N TRP A 134 -3.27 -15.37 9.35
CA TRP A 134 -3.40 -16.00 8.03
C TRP A 134 -4.01 -17.38 8.08
N THR A 135 -4.08 -17.97 9.28
CA THR A 135 -4.68 -19.28 9.45
C THR A 135 -6.21 -19.20 9.44
N ASP A 136 -6.86 -20.25 8.96
CA ASP A 136 -8.32 -20.40 8.87
C ASP A 136 -9.04 -19.29 8.07
N ARG A 137 -8.32 -18.63 7.17
CA ARG A 137 -8.87 -17.63 6.25
C ARG A 137 -9.15 -18.25 4.88
N ASP A 138 -10.12 -17.69 4.18
CA ASP A 138 -10.43 -18.01 2.80
C ASP A 138 -9.48 -17.23 1.89
N LEU A 139 -8.41 -17.92 1.46
CA LEU A 139 -7.31 -17.33 0.73
C LEU A 139 -7.42 -17.59 -0.78
N SER A 140 -6.85 -16.70 -1.57
CA SER A 140 -6.68 -16.87 -3.00
C SER A 140 -5.32 -16.38 -3.48
N LEU A 141 -5.09 -16.39 -4.80
CA LEU A 141 -3.85 -15.99 -5.44
C LEU A 141 -4.06 -14.78 -6.34
N ALA A 142 -3.13 -13.85 -6.24
CA ALA A 142 -3.01 -12.71 -7.15
C ALA A 142 -1.54 -12.37 -7.41
N GLY A 143 -1.27 -11.65 -8.50
CA GLY A 143 0.07 -11.25 -8.85
C GLY A 143 0.24 -11.06 -10.34
N ARG A 144 1.42 -11.40 -10.85
CA ARG A 144 1.69 -11.41 -12.30
C ARG A 144 2.26 -12.74 -12.75
N VAL A 145 2.00 -13.05 -14.00
CA VAL A 145 2.52 -14.23 -14.71
C VAL A 145 3.36 -13.75 -15.87
N ILE A 146 4.59 -14.23 -15.93
CA ILE A 146 5.46 -13.97 -17.07
C ILE A 146 5.23 -15.06 -18.11
N VAL A 147 4.81 -14.67 -19.28
CA VAL A 147 4.53 -15.59 -20.41
C VAL A 147 5.44 -15.33 -21.59
N LYS A 148 5.60 -16.35 -22.41
CA LYS A 148 6.34 -16.25 -23.67
C LYS A 148 5.64 -15.27 -24.62
N GLY A 149 6.34 -14.21 -24.99
CA GLY A 149 5.89 -13.24 -26.00
C GLY A 149 6.56 -13.47 -27.36
N LYS A 150 6.16 -12.68 -28.36
CA LYS A 150 6.73 -12.78 -29.73
C LYS A 150 8.21 -12.40 -29.81
N LYS A 151 8.63 -11.37 -29.08
CA LYS A 151 10.04 -10.87 -29.10
C LYS A 151 10.70 -11.00 -27.72
N GLN A 152 9.96 -10.75 -26.67
CA GLN A 152 10.44 -10.79 -25.28
C GLN A 152 9.34 -11.32 -24.36
N PRO A 153 9.67 -11.78 -23.14
CA PRO A 153 8.68 -12.15 -22.14
C PRO A 153 7.67 -11.03 -21.90
N GLN A 154 6.41 -11.39 -21.63
CA GLN A 154 5.32 -10.45 -21.34
C GLN A 154 4.76 -10.70 -19.95
N SER A 155 4.50 -9.64 -19.22
CA SER A 155 3.81 -9.67 -17.94
C SER A 155 2.28 -9.65 -18.15
N LYS A 156 1.56 -10.49 -17.42
CA LYS A 156 0.10 -10.47 -17.35
C LYS A 156 -0.35 -10.50 -15.90
N LEU A 157 -1.20 -9.57 -15.51
CA LEU A 157 -1.84 -9.61 -14.19
C LEU A 157 -2.81 -10.78 -14.10
N ILE A 158 -2.86 -11.36 -12.89
CA ILE A 158 -3.79 -12.43 -12.56
C ILE A 158 -4.33 -12.24 -11.15
N ARG A 159 -5.64 -12.43 -10.99
CA ARG A 159 -6.33 -12.50 -9.72
C ARG A 159 -7.38 -13.60 -9.80
N PHE A 160 -7.39 -14.50 -8.83
CA PHE A 160 -8.47 -15.44 -8.61
C PHE A 160 -9.37 -14.89 -7.52
N GLU A 161 -10.64 -14.71 -7.81
CA GLU A 161 -11.62 -14.11 -6.90
C GLU A 161 -12.17 -15.13 -5.92
N ASP A 162 -12.26 -16.40 -6.33
CA ASP A 162 -12.77 -17.49 -5.51
C ASP A 162 -11.76 -17.94 -4.46
N PRO A 163 -12.18 -18.40 -3.27
CA PRO A 163 -11.30 -19.04 -2.29
C PRO A 163 -10.66 -20.31 -2.88
N LEU A 164 -9.35 -20.29 -3.07
CA LEU A 164 -8.59 -21.42 -3.63
C LEU A 164 -7.76 -22.14 -2.59
N LEU A 165 -7.42 -21.49 -1.50
CA LEU A 165 -6.38 -21.91 -0.57
C LEU A 165 -6.83 -21.76 0.87
N ARG A 166 -6.32 -22.61 1.74
CA ARG A 166 -6.49 -22.45 3.18
C ARG A 166 -5.26 -22.96 3.92
N ILE A 167 -4.87 -22.23 4.97
CA ILE A 167 -3.87 -22.68 5.95
C ILE A 167 -4.63 -23.12 7.19
N PRO A 168 -4.99 -24.40 7.31
CA PRO A 168 -5.79 -24.86 8.45
C PRO A 168 -4.95 -24.92 9.71
N GLN A 169 -5.49 -24.44 10.83
CA GLN A 169 -4.89 -24.66 12.14
C GLN A 169 -5.03 -26.13 12.58
N LEU A 170 -4.12 -26.54 13.44
CA LEU A 170 -4.26 -27.83 14.11
C LEU A 170 -5.41 -27.76 15.12
N ALA A 171 -6.27 -28.77 15.11
CA ALA A 171 -7.41 -28.80 16.02
C ALA A 171 -6.95 -28.75 17.49
N ILE A 172 -7.74 -28.11 18.35
CA ILE A 172 -7.42 -27.93 19.78
C ILE A 172 -7.11 -29.26 20.48
N HIS A 173 -7.77 -30.36 20.07
CA HIS A 173 -7.54 -31.72 20.63
C HIS A 173 -6.14 -32.26 20.37
N LEU A 174 -5.47 -31.77 19.33
CA LEU A 174 -4.12 -32.15 18.94
C LEU A 174 -3.05 -31.12 19.37
N ASN A 175 -3.49 -29.93 19.88
CA ASN A 175 -2.62 -28.87 20.38
C ASN A 175 -3.27 -28.17 21.59
N ARG A 176 -3.39 -28.89 22.70
CA ARG A 176 -4.15 -28.43 23.89
C ARG A 176 -3.55 -27.19 24.55
N ASP A 177 -2.25 -27.04 24.44
CA ASP A 177 -1.51 -25.94 25.10
C ASP A 177 -1.56 -24.61 24.34
N VAL A 178 -2.21 -24.55 23.18
CA VAL A 178 -2.16 -23.37 22.29
C VAL A 178 -2.68 -22.08 22.96
N ASN A 179 -3.68 -22.19 23.83
CA ASN A 179 -4.24 -21.03 24.53
C ASN A 179 -3.37 -20.56 25.72
N GLU A 180 -2.49 -21.41 26.23
CA GLU A 180 -1.58 -21.11 27.34
C GLU A 180 -0.21 -20.65 26.85
N LYS A 181 0.33 -21.31 25.81
CA LYS A 181 1.67 -21.10 25.27
C LYS A 181 1.69 -20.19 24.04
N GLY A 182 0.52 -19.90 23.48
CA GLY A 182 0.37 -19.19 22.22
C GLY A 182 0.59 -20.07 20.98
N LEU A 183 0.11 -19.59 19.82
CA LEU A 183 0.29 -20.26 18.54
C LEU A 183 1.64 -19.89 17.92
N ILE A 184 2.60 -20.80 17.97
CA ILE A 184 3.92 -20.64 17.37
C ILE A 184 3.96 -21.38 16.04
N LEU A 185 4.06 -20.65 14.95
CA LEU A 185 4.08 -21.20 13.60
C LEU A 185 5.51 -21.29 13.05
N ASN A 186 5.91 -22.51 12.64
CA ASN A 186 7.12 -22.67 11.84
C ASN A 186 6.85 -22.22 10.40
N LYS A 187 7.60 -21.23 9.93
CA LYS A 187 7.40 -20.61 8.61
C LYS A 187 7.51 -21.58 7.43
N GLN A 188 8.35 -22.62 7.56
CA GLN A 188 8.57 -23.60 6.50
C GLN A 188 7.49 -24.71 6.48
N ASN A 189 7.07 -25.16 7.66
CA ASN A 189 6.29 -26.40 7.79
C ASN A 189 4.78 -26.15 8.02
N HIS A 190 4.40 -25.01 8.60
CA HIS A 190 3.03 -24.78 9.06
C HIS A 190 2.26 -23.80 8.16
N LEU A 191 2.95 -23.07 7.27
CA LEU A 191 2.32 -22.05 6.40
C LEU A 191 1.93 -22.54 5.00
N PRO A 192 2.45 -23.65 4.44
CA PRO A 192 2.03 -24.05 3.11
C PRO A 192 0.53 -24.33 3.06
N PRO A 193 -0.24 -23.56 2.26
CA PRO A 193 -1.68 -23.74 2.17
C PRO A 193 -2.05 -25.04 1.46
N VAL A 194 -3.18 -25.60 1.85
CA VAL A 194 -3.86 -26.65 1.11
C VAL A 194 -4.52 -26.05 -0.11
N PHE A 195 -4.25 -26.63 -1.28
CA PHE A 195 -4.77 -26.18 -2.58
C PHE A 195 -5.82 -27.14 -3.13
N SER A 196 -5.65 -28.47 -2.92
CA SER A 196 -6.59 -29.49 -3.37
C SER A 196 -6.32 -30.82 -2.66
N LEU A 197 -7.14 -31.81 -2.95
CA LEU A 197 -6.86 -33.21 -2.60
C LEU A 197 -6.00 -33.85 -3.70
N ALA A 198 -5.08 -34.72 -3.30
CA ALA A 198 -4.33 -35.54 -4.24
C ALA A 198 -5.29 -36.49 -4.97
N GLY A 199 -5.36 -36.36 -6.28
CA GLY A 199 -6.22 -37.15 -7.16
C GLY A 199 -5.44 -38.30 -7.82
N LYS A 200 -6.16 -39.12 -8.55
CA LYS A 200 -5.54 -40.23 -9.33
C LYS A 200 -4.82 -39.76 -10.61
N LYS A 201 -4.92 -38.46 -10.99
CA LYS A 201 -4.34 -37.94 -12.24
C LYS A 201 -3.81 -36.49 -12.04
N GLY A 202 -2.59 -36.27 -12.46
CA GLY A 202 -1.93 -34.96 -12.51
C GLY A 202 -1.19 -34.58 -11.21
N SER A 203 -0.12 -33.83 -11.35
CA SER A 203 0.67 -33.29 -10.23
C SER A 203 0.08 -31.94 -9.78
N THR A 204 0.46 -31.49 -8.57
CA THR A 204 0.11 -30.15 -8.05
C THR A 204 0.53 -29.06 -9.01
N LYS A 205 1.70 -29.18 -9.64
CA LYS A 205 2.23 -28.25 -10.61
C LYS A 205 1.32 -28.15 -11.84
N GLU A 206 0.92 -29.27 -12.44
CA GLU A 206 0.04 -29.30 -13.61
C GLU A 206 -1.33 -28.67 -13.30
N LEU A 207 -1.87 -28.90 -12.10
CA LEU A 207 -3.14 -28.30 -11.70
C LEU A 207 -3.01 -26.76 -11.57
N LEU A 208 -1.92 -26.26 -10.94
CA LEU A 208 -1.67 -24.84 -10.80
C LEU A 208 -1.49 -24.18 -12.19
N GLU A 209 -0.62 -24.72 -13.03
CA GLU A 209 -0.38 -24.22 -14.38
C GLU A 209 -1.64 -24.22 -15.24
N LYS A 210 -2.46 -25.25 -15.13
CA LYS A 210 -3.77 -25.33 -15.81
C LYS A 210 -4.72 -24.21 -15.36
N ARG A 211 -4.85 -23.99 -14.04
CA ARG A 211 -5.68 -22.91 -13.48
C ARG A 211 -5.20 -21.53 -13.97
N VAL A 212 -3.90 -21.28 -13.89
CA VAL A 212 -3.28 -20.04 -14.34
C VAL A 212 -3.51 -19.84 -15.83
N SER A 213 -3.19 -20.84 -16.67
CA SER A 213 -3.31 -20.75 -18.13
C SER A 213 -4.75 -20.50 -18.59
N GLN A 214 -5.72 -21.10 -17.93
CA GLN A 214 -7.15 -20.86 -18.20
C GLN A 214 -7.54 -19.42 -17.87
N LYS A 215 -7.13 -18.89 -16.72
CA LYS A 215 -7.46 -17.53 -16.26
C LYS A 215 -6.89 -16.45 -17.17
N ILE A 216 -5.62 -16.58 -17.60
CA ILE A 216 -4.96 -15.56 -18.44
C ILE A 216 -5.02 -15.89 -19.95
N LYS A 217 -5.74 -16.96 -20.34
CA LYS A 217 -5.94 -17.41 -21.72
C LYS A 217 -4.62 -17.60 -22.48
N CYS A 218 -3.76 -18.51 -21.98
CA CYS A 218 -2.52 -18.93 -22.64
C CYS A 218 -2.37 -20.47 -22.61
N LYS A 219 -1.34 -21.01 -23.28
CA LYS A 219 -0.96 -22.41 -23.12
C LYS A 219 -0.15 -22.60 -21.84
N PRO A 220 -0.30 -23.69 -21.08
CA PRO A 220 0.56 -23.95 -19.90
C PRO A 220 2.05 -23.87 -20.23
N ALA A 221 2.49 -24.40 -21.39
CA ALA A 221 3.89 -24.34 -21.86
C ALA A 221 4.42 -22.92 -22.15
N ASP A 222 3.55 -21.93 -22.24
CA ASP A 222 3.95 -20.53 -22.44
C ASP A 222 4.22 -19.81 -21.11
N ILE A 223 3.90 -20.40 -19.95
CA ILE A 223 4.18 -19.85 -18.63
C ILE A 223 5.66 -20.00 -18.33
N LEU A 224 6.36 -18.88 -18.13
CA LEU A 224 7.79 -18.84 -17.84
C LEU A 224 8.06 -18.67 -16.34
N SER A 225 7.26 -17.84 -15.66
CA SER A 225 7.40 -17.58 -14.22
C SER A 225 6.09 -17.13 -13.60
N LEU A 226 5.94 -17.38 -12.29
CA LEU A 226 4.82 -16.99 -11.48
C LEU A 226 5.30 -16.11 -10.33
N GLU A 227 4.86 -14.88 -10.26
CA GLU A 227 5.06 -13.98 -9.13
C GLU A 227 3.71 -13.76 -8.44
N LEU A 228 3.30 -14.74 -7.63
CA LEU A 228 1.99 -14.78 -7.01
C LEU A 228 2.09 -14.67 -5.49
N SER A 229 1.19 -13.89 -4.91
CA SER A 229 0.98 -13.76 -3.47
C SER A 229 -0.38 -14.30 -3.07
N LEU A 230 -0.46 -14.82 -1.85
CA LEU A 230 -1.74 -15.12 -1.22
C LEU A 230 -2.39 -13.82 -0.78
N TYR A 231 -3.71 -13.78 -0.82
CA TYR A 231 -4.50 -12.68 -0.25
C TYR A 231 -5.83 -13.21 0.31
N ASP A 232 -6.41 -12.48 1.26
CA ASP A 232 -7.73 -12.76 1.83
C ASP A 232 -8.83 -12.35 0.83
N THR A 233 -9.76 -13.25 0.53
CA THR A 233 -10.87 -12.97 -0.38
C THR A 233 -11.98 -12.15 0.26
N GLN A 234 -11.96 -11.98 1.59
CA GLN A 234 -12.94 -11.16 2.28
C GLN A 234 -12.72 -9.67 1.97
N PRO A 235 -13.70 -8.97 1.39
CA PRO A 235 -13.56 -7.55 1.06
C PRO A 235 -13.46 -6.67 2.31
N GLY A 236 -13.00 -5.45 2.11
CA GLY A 236 -12.99 -4.42 3.12
C GLY A 236 -14.41 -4.08 3.61
N SER A 237 -14.54 -3.68 4.87
CA SER A 237 -15.85 -3.37 5.45
C SER A 237 -15.79 -2.19 6.42
N ILE A 238 -16.93 -1.47 6.52
CA ILE A 238 -17.17 -0.49 7.56
C ILE A 238 -17.81 -1.20 8.74
N GLY A 239 -17.37 -0.94 9.96
CA GLY A 239 -17.84 -1.60 11.18
C GLY A 239 -17.79 -0.70 12.41
N GLY A 240 -18.07 -1.31 13.57
CA GLY A 240 -18.30 -0.60 14.82
C GLY A 240 -19.79 -0.29 15.03
N ALA A 241 -20.15 0.07 16.26
CA ALA A 241 -21.53 0.31 16.63
C ALA A 241 -22.18 1.46 15.82
N ASN A 242 -21.36 2.43 15.39
CA ASN A 242 -21.79 3.62 14.64
C ASN A 242 -21.08 3.77 13.30
N GLY A 243 -20.43 2.71 12.78
CA GLY A 243 -19.66 2.77 11.52
C GLY A 243 -18.38 3.59 11.64
N GLU A 244 -17.77 3.63 12.83
CA GLU A 244 -16.58 4.43 13.12
C GLU A 244 -15.26 3.76 12.74
N PHE A 245 -15.28 2.50 12.33
CA PHE A 245 -14.08 1.73 11.95
C PHE A 245 -14.14 1.22 10.52
N ILE A 246 -12.98 0.98 9.96
CA ILE A 246 -12.79 0.21 8.73
C ILE A 246 -11.93 -1.02 9.03
N PHE A 247 -12.30 -2.14 8.43
CA PHE A 247 -11.61 -3.41 8.53
C PHE A 247 -11.20 -3.87 7.14
N SER A 248 -9.91 -3.91 6.87
CA SER A 248 -9.38 -4.34 5.57
C SER A 248 -7.95 -4.84 5.75
N GLY A 249 -7.46 -5.69 4.88
CA GLY A 249 -6.02 -5.90 4.74
C GLY A 249 -5.39 -4.75 3.96
N ARG A 250 -4.07 -4.62 4.02
CA ARG A 250 -3.28 -3.67 3.21
C ARG A 250 -3.66 -2.19 3.39
N LEU A 251 -4.30 -1.83 4.53
CA LEU A 251 -4.45 -0.43 4.93
C LEU A 251 -3.07 0.22 5.04
N ASP A 252 -2.13 -0.51 5.59
CA ASP A 252 -0.70 -0.29 5.48
C ASP A 252 -0.21 -0.91 4.16
N ASN A 253 0.13 -0.11 3.09
CA ASN A 253 0.02 1.36 3.09
C ASN A 253 -0.79 1.88 1.90
N LEU A 254 -1.74 1.06 1.40
CA LEU A 254 -2.62 1.48 0.30
C LEU A 254 -3.50 2.67 0.70
N ALA A 255 -3.77 2.88 2.00
CA ALA A 255 -4.46 4.07 2.46
C ALA A 255 -3.62 5.34 2.27
N GLY A 256 -2.31 5.28 2.50
CA GLY A 256 -1.37 6.36 2.18
C GLY A 256 -1.31 6.66 0.69
N CYS A 257 -1.21 5.61 -0.15
CA CYS A 257 -1.24 5.72 -1.61
C CYS A 257 -2.54 6.38 -2.10
N HIS A 258 -3.69 5.92 -1.63
CA HIS A 258 -4.98 6.47 -2.00
C HIS A 258 -5.13 7.94 -1.59
N ALA A 259 -4.75 8.29 -0.35
CA ALA A 259 -4.83 9.67 0.14
C ALA A 259 -3.97 10.64 -0.70
N ALA A 260 -2.73 10.24 -1.03
CA ALA A 260 -1.84 11.04 -1.86
C ALA A 260 -2.33 11.17 -3.30
N LEU A 261 -2.85 10.08 -3.89
CA LEU A 261 -3.44 10.07 -5.23
C LEU A 261 -4.65 11.01 -5.32
N GLN A 262 -5.58 10.91 -4.37
CA GLN A 262 -6.76 11.79 -4.29
C GLN A 262 -6.33 13.27 -4.13
N ALA A 263 -5.37 13.56 -3.27
CA ALA A 263 -4.88 14.91 -3.07
C ALA A 263 -4.26 15.49 -4.35
N LEU A 264 -3.44 14.72 -5.08
CA LEU A 264 -2.84 15.15 -6.33
C LEU A 264 -3.90 15.43 -7.40
N THR A 265 -4.85 14.52 -7.59
CA THR A 265 -5.89 14.64 -8.63
C THR A 265 -6.90 15.75 -8.33
N LEU A 266 -7.17 16.01 -7.06
CA LEU A 266 -8.04 17.10 -6.59
C LEU A 266 -7.34 18.46 -6.53
N SER A 267 -5.99 18.50 -6.63
CA SER A 267 -5.24 19.75 -6.61
C SER A 267 -5.39 20.50 -7.95
N LYS A 268 -6.12 21.60 -7.93
CA LYS A 268 -6.39 22.44 -9.11
C LYS A 268 -5.48 23.65 -9.12
N GLY A 269 -5.37 24.29 -10.30
CA GLY A 269 -4.64 25.55 -10.48
C GLY A 269 -3.16 25.34 -10.82
N LYS A 270 -2.54 26.45 -11.25
CA LYS A 270 -1.11 26.53 -11.56
C LYS A 270 -0.33 26.76 -10.26
N ASP A 271 0.76 26.04 -10.08
CA ASP A 271 1.67 26.19 -8.96
C ASP A 271 3.09 26.44 -9.50
N PRO A 272 3.90 27.28 -8.90
CA PRO A 272 5.31 27.41 -9.30
C PRO A 272 6.10 26.13 -9.08
N MET A 273 5.80 25.38 -8.03
CA MET A 273 6.46 24.10 -7.69
C MET A 273 5.79 22.92 -8.40
N THR A 274 6.57 21.93 -8.75
CA THR A 274 6.04 20.65 -9.26
C THR A 274 5.47 19.83 -8.09
N ARG A 275 4.25 19.34 -8.27
CA ARG A 275 3.58 18.44 -7.31
C ARG A 275 3.83 17.00 -7.70
N VAL A 276 4.28 16.18 -6.77
CA VAL A 276 4.74 14.80 -7.02
C VAL A 276 4.13 13.83 -6.01
N ILE A 277 3.67 12.68 -6.47
CA ILE A 277 3.47 11.49 -5.62
C ILE A 277 4.46 10.41 -6.05
N ALA A 278 5.05 9.71 -5.09
CA ALA A 278 6.00 8.63 -5.33
C ALA A 278 5.61 7.39 -4.51
N PHE A 279 5.25 6.32 -5.21
CA PHE A 279 4.83 5.07 -4.60
C PHE A 279 5.84 3.96 -4.91
N TYR A 280 6.35 3.33 -3.86
CA TYR A 280 7.42 2.35 -3.93
C TYR A 280 6.93 0.96 -3.60
N ASP A 281 7.59 -0.03 -4.16
CA ASP A 281 7.49 -1.42 -3.74
C ASP A 281 8.63 -1.74 -2.75
N HIS A 282 8.54 -2.87 -2.06
CA HIS A 282 9.59 -3.41 -1.20
C HIS A 282 9.93 -2.59 0.06
N GLU A 283 9.02 -1.73 0.52
CA GLU A 283 9.19 -1.04 1.81
C GLU A 283 9.30 -2.06 2.94
N GLU A 284 8.42 -3.05 2.96
CA GLU A 284 8.26 -4.07 3.99
C GLU A 284 9.46 -5.03 4.14
N VAL A 285 10.41 -4.94 3.22
CA VAL A 285 11.65 -5.72 3.21
C VAL A 285 12.90 -4.83 3.14
N GLY A 286 12.78 -3.53 3.43
CA GLY A 286 13.90 -2.62 3.63
C GLY A 286 14.23 -1.69 2.46
N SER A 287 13.42 -1.65 1.40
CA SER A 287 13.55 -0.71 0.25
C SER A 287 14.81 -0.86 -0.62
N ASP A 288 15.69 -1.84 -0.37
CA ASP A 288 16.93 -2.06 -1.11
C ASP A 288 16.68 -2.89 -2.40
N SER A 289 16.01 -2.27 -3.36
CA SER A 289 15.72 -2.87 -4.66
C SER A 289 15.58 -1.78 -5.73
N ALA A 290 15.54 -2.16 -7.01
CA ALA A 290 15.36 -1.21 -8.10
C ALA A 290 14.02 -0.45 -8.04
N GLN A 291 13.00 -0.99 -7.35
CA GLN A 291 11.66 -0.44 -7.18
C GLN A 291 11.47 0.24 -5.82
N GLY A 292 12.33 -0.02 -4.85
CA GLY A 292 12.25 0.51 -3.49
C GLY A 292 12.66 1.97 -3.39
N ALA A 293 12.37 2.59 -2.25
CA ALA A 293 12.75 3.99 -1.97
C ALA A 293 14.28 4.19 -1.90
N GLY A 294 15.06 3.13 -1.67
CA GLY A 294 16.52 3.14 -1.73
C GLY A 294 17.09 3.28 -3.15
N SER A 295 16.25 3.05 -4.17
CA SER A 295 16.67 3.17 -5.58
C SER A 295 16.79 4.63 -6.04
N PRO A 296 17.49 4.89 -7.16
CA PRO A 296 17.54 6.23 -7.74
C PRO A 296 16.23 6.67 -8.41
N PHE A 297 15.14 5.90 -8.38
CA PHE A 297 13.92 6.16 -9.14
C PHE A 297 13.37 7.57 -8.96
N LEU A 298 13.16 8.02 -7.72
CA LEU A 298 12.68 9.39 -7.47
C LEU A 298 13.72 10.43 -7.90
N LYS A 299 14.98 10.21 -7.57
CA LYS A 299 16.07 11.12 -7.95
C LYS A 299 16.13 11.31 -9.45
N ASP A 300 16.11 10.20 -10.24
CA ASP A 300 16.16 10.23 -11.69
C ASP A 300 15.00 11.04 -12.28
N VAL A 301 13.78 10.84 -11.76
CA VAL A 301 12.60 11.59 -12.19
C VAL A 301 12.74 13.09 -11.87
N LEU A 302 13.14 13.45 -10.65
CA LEU A 302 13.28 14.84 -10.23
C LEU A 302 14.41 15.54 -10.98
N GLU A 303 15.53 14.87 -11.25
CA GLU A 303 16.63 15.41 -12.06
C GLU A 303 16.16 15.67 -13.48
N ARG A 304 15.45 14.73 -14.12
CA ARG A 304 14.89 14.91 -15.46
C ARG A 304 13.89 16.08 -15.56
N LEU A 305 13.18 16.40 -14.48
CA LEU A 305 12.28 17.57 -14.43
C LEU A 305 13.02 18.89 -14.43
N THR A 306 14.28 18.91 -13.99
CA THR A 306 15.11 20.13 -13.92
C THR A 306 16.10 20.27 -15.08
N LEU A 307 16.16 19.28 -15.99
CA LEU A 307 17.04 19.35 -17.15
C LEU A 307 16.68 20.56 -18.03
N ASP A 308 17.66 21.43 -18.21
CA ASP A 308 17.66 22.53 -19.18
C ASP A 308 19.10 22.65 -19.74
N SER A 309 19.29 23.40 -20.83
CA SER A 309 20.50 23.32 -21.67
C SER A 309 21.82 23.65 -20.96
N ASP A 310 21.87 24.57 -19.99
CA ASP A 310 23.16 25.12 -19.53
C ASP A 310 23.48 25.01 -18.03
N ASN A 311 22.49 24.81 -17.11
CA ASN A 311 22.72 24.81 -15.66
C ASN A 311 21.91 23.76 -14.88
N SER A 312 21.57 22.64 -15.49
CA SER A 312 20.63 21.66 -14.93
C SER A 312 21.02 21.09 -13.56
N ARG A 313 22.31 20.87 -13.29
CA ARG A 313 22.75 20.36 -11.98
C ARG A 313 22.63 21.38 -10.86
N GLU A 314 22.96 22.63 -11.10
CA GLU A 314 22.78 23.70 -10.13
C GLU A 314 21.30 23.93 -9.83
N ILE A 315 20.47 23.94 -10.85
CA ILE A 315 19.00 24.01 -10.71
C ILE A 315 18.49 22.83 -9.89
N PHE A 316 18.96 21.63 -10.15
CA PHE A 316 18.58 20.42 -9.39
C PHE A 316 18.92 20.56 -7.90
N PHE A 317 20.16 20.91 -7.55
CA PHE A 317 20.57 21.04 -6.15
C PHE A 317 19.79 22.12 -5.40
N ARG A 318 19.55 23.26 -6.01
CA ARG A 318 18.72 24.34 -5.44
C ARG A 318 17.27 23.90 -5.30
N SER A 319 16.74 23.14 -6.28
CA SER A 319 15.39 22.58 -6.20
C SER A 319 15.25 21.61 -5.03
N MET A 320 16.27 20.76 -4.80
CA MET A 320 16.26 19.84 -3.64
C MET A 320 16.21 20.61 -2.32
N ALA A 321 17.03 21.66 -2.18
CA ALA A 321 17.06 22.49 -0.97
C ALA A 321 15.72 23.22 -0.71
N ASN A 322 14.97 23.55 -1.76
CA ASN A 322 13.65 24.19 -1.69
C ASN A 322 12.47 23.19 -1.64
N SER A 323 12.75 21.88 -1.63
CA SER A 323 11.74 20.84 -1.67
C SER A 323 11.31 20.41 -0.28
N PHE A 324 10.12 19.81 -0.23
CA PHE A 324 9.58 19.19 0.97
C PHE A 324 8.97 17.82 0.65
N PHE A 325 9.23 16.84 1.52
CA PHE A 325 8.75 15.47 1.39
C PHE A 325 7.85 15.09 2.58
N ILE A 326 6.65 14.62 2.30
CA ILE A 326 5.78 13.95 3.26
C ILE A 326 5.90 12.45 3.02
N SER A 327 6.47 11.72 3.98
CA SER A 327 6.46 10.27 4.02
C SER A 327 5.14 9.83 4.67
N ALA A 328 4.23 9.36 3.84
CA ALA A 328 2.91 8.90 4.26
C ALA A 328 2.95 7.39 4.50
N ASP A 329 2.79 6.99 5.76
CA ASP A 329 2.83 5.60 6.18
C ASP A 329 2.06 5.44 7.49
N MET A 330 1.25 4.39 7.62
CA MET A 330 0.32 4.24 8.75
C MET A 330 1.03 4.33 10.11
N ALA A 331 0.31 4.73 11.13
CA ALA A 331 0.84 4.92 12.49
C ALA A 331 0.15 4.01 13.50
N HIS A 332 0.85 3.65 14.58
CA HIS A 332 0.27 2.85 15.66
C HIS A 332 -0.71 3.65 16.49
N ALA A 333 -1.97 3.23 16.54
CA ALA A 333 -2.93 3.69 17.54
C ALA A 333 -2.68 2.99 18.88
N VAL A 334 -3.04 3.64 20.00
CA VAL A 334 -3.00 2.98 21.30
C VAL A 334 -3.94 1.78 21.33
N HIS A 335 -3.39 0.61 21.69
CA HIS A 335 -4.19 -0.60 21.78
C HIS A 335 -4.86 -0.67 23.16
N PRO A 336 -6.21 -0.75 23.26
CA PRO A 336 -6.90 -0.65 24.54
C PRO A 336 -6.51 -1.75 25.54
N ASN A 337 -6.15 -2.93 25.07
CA ASN A 337 -5.75 -4.07 25.90
C ASN A 337 -4.22 -4.16 26.16
N TYR A 338 -3.42 -3.27 25.52
CA TYR A 338 -1.95 -3.26 25.63
C TYR A 338 -1.42 -1.82 25.66
N SER A 339 -2.10 -0.94 26.40
CA SER A 339 -1.75 0.48 26.46
C SER A 339 -0.35 0.73 27.02
N GLU A 340 0.16 -0.20 27.83
CA GLU A 340 1.53 -0.17 28.38
C GLU A 340 2.63 -0.31 27.31
N LYS A 341 2.27 -0.69 26.08
CA LYS A 341 3.21 -0.72 24.94
C LYS A 341 3.47 0.65 24.33
N HIS A 342 2.72 1.67 24.73
CA HIS A 342 2.88 3.03 24.27
C HIS A 342 3.58 3.92 25.30
N ASP A 343 4.24 4.97 24.83
CA ASP A 343 4.66 6.07 25.71
C ASP A 343 3.40 6.77 26.25
N ALA A 344 3.34 7.00 27.56
CA ALA A 344 2.13 7.47 28.24
C ALA A 344 1.63 8.86 27.78
N ARG A 345 2.46 9.64 27.08
CA ARG A 345 2.12 10.97 26.57
C ARG A 345 1.93 11.02 25.05
N HIS A 346 2.19 9.89 24.36
CA HIS A 346 2.15 9.80 22.89
C HIS A 346 1.32 8.59 22.49
N MET A 347 0.03 8.63 22.84
CA MET A 347 -0.96 7.57 22.60
C MET A 347 -1.98 8.01 21.52
N PRO A 348 -1.65 7.93 20.22
CA PRO A 348 -2.62 8.26 19.18
C PRO A 348 -3.87 7.39 19.27
N ILE A 349 -5.03 7.99 19.05
CA ILE A 349 -6.32 7.30 19.03
C ILE A 349 -6.88 7.28 17.60
N ILE A 350 -7.58 6.22 17.27
CA ILE A 350 -8.34 6.09 16.01
C ILE A 350 -9.40 7.20 15.96
N ASN A 351 -9.60 7.79 14.79
CA ASN A 351 -10.49 8.94 14.55
C ASN A 351 -10.02 10.25 15.22
N GLY A 352 -8.77 10.34 15.63
CA GLY A 352 -8.16 11.53 16.20
C GLY A 352 -7.38 12.39 15.19
N GLY A 353 -7.42 12.04 13.90
CA GLY A 353 -6.66 12.70 12.84
C GLY A 353 -5.26 12.11 12.63
N PRO A 354 -4.54 12.58 11.61
CA PRO A 354 -3.20 12.08 11.26
C PRO A 354 -2.21 12.23 12.42
N VAL A 355 -1.22 11.34 12.41
CA VAL A 355 -0.19 11.24 13.44
C VAL A 355 1.15 11.63 12.84
N ILE A 356 1.86 12.56 13.48
CA ILE A 356 3.28 12.84 13.19
C ILE A 356 4.12 11.82 13.96
N LYS A 357 4.96 11.07 13.25
CA LYS A 357 5.85 10.05 13.82
C LYS A 357 7.23 10.67 14.11
N CYS A 358 7.72 10.58 15.35
CA CYS A 358 9.01 11.13 15.77
C CYS A 358 9.89 10.03 16.38
N ASN A 359 11.20 10.06 16.08
CA ASN A 359 12.16 9.16 16.67
C ASN A 359 13.56 9.80 16.69
N SER A 360 14.21 9.86 17.87
CA SER A 360 15.54 10.47 18.03
C SER A 360 16.66 9.71 17.31
N ASN A 361 16.47 8.43 17.04
CA ASN A 361 17.41 7.61 16.26
C ASN A 361 17.17 7.68 14.74
N GLN A 362 16.37 8.66 14.30
CA GLN A 362 16.05 8.87 12.88
C GLN A 362 15.46 7.63 12.17
N ARG A 363 14.70 6.83 12.92
CA ARG A 363 13.86 5.76 12.32
C ARG A 363 12.64 6.35 11.61
N TYR A 364 12.29 7.60 11.94
CA TYR A 364 11.43 8.52 11.23
C TYR A 364 12.23 9.79 10.96
N ALA A 365 12.06 10.39 9.79
CA ALA A 365 12.84 11.56 9.34
C ALA A 365 12.32 12.89 9.91
N THR A 366 11.26 12.85 10.70
CA THR A 366 10.64 14.06 11.27
C THR A 366 11.62 14.83 12.16
N GLU A 367 11.74 16.12 11.91
CA GLU A 367 12.45 17.09 12.74
C GLU A 367 11.52 18.21 13.23
N GLY A 368 12.00 19.10 14.10
CA GLY A 368 11.18 20.17 14.69
C GLY A 368 10.53 21.09 13.66
N VAL A 369 11.27 21.50 12.60
CA VAL A 369 10.76 22.38 11.56
C VAL A 369 9.71 21.68 10.69
N SER A 370 9.97 20.44 10.29
CA SER A 370 9.05 19.67 9.44
C SER A 370 7.77 19.29 10.19
N SER A 371 7.87 18.94 11.50
CA SER A 371 6.72 18.74 12.38
C SER A 371 5.86 19.99 12.49
N ALA A 372 6.44 21.13 12.85
CA ALA A 372 5.72 22.39 13.02
C ALA A 372 5.04 22.84 11.72
N TRP A 373 5.70 22.61 10.58
CA TRP A 373 5.13 22.92 9.28
C TRP A 373 3.92 22.04 8.94
N PHE A 374 4.00 20.72 9.19
CA PHE A 374 2.86 19.82 9.00
C PHE A 374 1.68 20.14 9.93
N GLU A 375 1.95 20.52 11.20
CA GLU A 375 0.92 21.00 12.12
C GLU A 375 0.21 22.26 11.56
N THR A 376 0.96 23.14 10.92
CA THR A 376 0.39 24.34 10.26
C THR A 376 -0.53 23.95 9.11
N LEU A 377 -0.17 22.95 8.29
CA LEU A 377 -1.03 22.41 7.24
C LEU A 377 -2.31 21.80 7.82
N CYS A 378 -2.19 21.00 8.87
CA CYS A 378 -3.35 20.43 9.57
C CYS A 378 -4.30 21.52 10.08
N LYS A 379 -3.75 22.59 10.70
CA LYS A 379 -4.55 23.73 11.18
C LYS A 379 -5.28 24.43 10.03
N LYS A 380 -4.61 24.67 8.89
CA LYS A 380 -5.24 25.27 7.70
C LYS A 380 -6.34 24.37 7.10
N ALA A 381 -6.13 23.06 7.11
CA ALA A 381 -7.10 22.09 6.65
C ALA A 381 -8.26 21.86 7.65
N GLY A 382 -8.23 22.48 8.83
CA GLY A 382 -9.22 22.25 9.90
C GLY A 382 -9.20 20.81 10.45
N THR A 383 -8.01 20.19 10.48
CA THR A 383 -7.82 18.79 10.87
C THR A 383 -7.02 18.71 12.16
N PRO A 384 -7.48 17.96 13.19
CA PRO A 384 -6.66 17.69 14.36
C PRO A 384 -5.42 16.88 13.96
N VAL A 385 -4.35 16.96 14.78
CA VAL A 385 -3.10 16.22 14.55
C VAL A 385 -2.61 15.64 15.87
N GLN A 386 -2.06 14.43 15.81
CA GLN A 386 -1.52 13.70 16.95
C GLN A 386 -0.01 13.51 16.78
N LYS A 387 0.68 13.07 17.85
CA LYS A 387 2.10 12.71 17.81
C LYS A 387 2.32 11.30 18.33
N PHE A 388 3.21 10.57 17.69
CA PHE A 388 3.67 9.26 18.13
C PHE A 388 5.16 9.27 18.38
N VAL A 389 5.53 8.75 19.53
CA VAL A 389 6.92 8.39 19.90
C VAL A 389 6.87 6.98 20.47
N VAL A 390 7.74 6.10 19.97
CA VAL A 390 7.84 4.75 20.51
C VAL A 390 8.40 4.80 21.95
N ARG A 391 7.98 3.90 22.83
CA ARG A 391 8.60 3.76 24.16
C ARG A 391 10.11 3.57 24.01
N THR A 392 10.88 4.23 24.88
CA THR A 392 12.35 4.24 24.80
C THR A 392 12.98 2.85 24.93
N ASP A 393 12.28 1.92 25.59
CA ASP A 393 12.70 0.54 25.81
C ASP A 393 12.21 -0.45 24.73
N LEU A 394 11.52 0.04 23.70
CA LEU A 394 11.05 -0.78 22.57
C LEU A 394 11.77 -0.41 21.27
N GLY A 395 11.90 -1.40 20.38
CA GLY A 395 12.38 -1.18 19.02
C GLY A 395 11.41 -0.35 18.19
N CYS A 396 11.94 0.51 17.33
CA CYS A 396 11.16 1.32 16.40
C CYS A 396 11.26 0.74 14.99
N GLY A 397 10.13 0.60 14.29
CA GLY A 397 10.11 0.40 12.84
C GLY A 397 10.74 1.58 12.11
N SER A 398 10.85 1.48 10.80
CA SER A 398 11.28 2.58 9.92
C SER A 398 10.25 2.76 8.79
N THR A 399 10.49 3.75 7.94
CA THR A 399 9.63 4.11 6.81
C THR A 399 10.52 4.48 5.62
N ILE A 400 9.91 4.79 4.47
CA ILE A 400 10.61 5.37 3.32
C ILE A 400 11.17 6.77 3.63
N GLY A 401 10.71 7.46 4.68
CA GLY A 401 11.08 8.83 5.03
C GLY A 401 12.58 9.01 5.22
N PRO A 402 13.23 8.31 6.18
CA PRO A 402 14.68 8.41 6.40
C PRO A 402 15.52 8.06 5.17
N ILE A 403 15.08 7.06 4.38
CA ILE A 403 15.76 6.63 3.16
C ILE A 403 15.73 7.75 2.12
N THR A 404 14.55 8.33 1.86
CA THR A 404 14.39 9.43 0.90
C THR A 404 15.12 10.69 1.37
N ALA A 405 15.01 11.02 2.68
CA ALA A 405 15.68 12.17 3.27
C ALA A 405 17.20 12.09 3.11
N SER A 406 17.80 10.92 3.37
CA SER A 406 19.26 10.73 3.26
C SER A 406 19.73 10.70 1.80
N ASN A 407 18.96 10.12 0.89
CA ASN A 407 19.34 10.00 -0.53
C ASN A 407 19.26 11.33 -1.29
N LEU A 408 18.33 12.21 -0.91
CA LEU A 408 18.04 13.45 -1.64
C LEU A 408 18.39 14.73 -0.88
N GLY A 409 18.64 14.62 0.43
CA GLY A 409 18.88 15.80 1.28
C GLY A 409 17.64 16.69 1.43
N ILE A 410 16.43 16.15 1.30
CA ILE A 410 15.17 16.89 1.34
C ILE A 410 14.62 16.90 2.78
N ARG A 411 14.09 18.06 3.21
CA ARG A 411 13.36 18.15 4.48
C ARG A 411 12.12 17.26 4.44
N THR A 412 11.99 16.39 5.46
CA THR A 412 10.99 15.31 5.47
C THR A 412 10.20 15.29 6.78
N VAL A 413 8.92 14.96 6.69
CA VAL A 413 8.05 14.61 7.82
C VAL A 413 7.44 13.24 7.60
N ASP A 414 7.46 12.37 8.61
CA ASP A 414 6.77 11.07 8.61
C ASP A 414 5.41 11.19 9.28
N VAL A 415 4.35 10.85 8.55
CA VAL A 415 2.97 10.98 9.02
C VAL A 415 2.11 9.82 8.57
N GLY A 416 1.03 9.53 9.29
CA GLY A 416 0.04 8.55 8.84
C GLY A 416 -1.22 8.52 9.69
N ASN A 417 -2.24 7.85 9.20
CA ASN A 417 -3.44 7.63 9.99
C ASN A 417 -3.20 6.56 11.05
N PRO A 418 -3.79 6.70 12.24
CA PRO A 418 -3.65 5.71 13.31
C PRO A 418 -4.44 4.44 12.98
N MET A 419 -3.82 3.29 13.26
CA MET A 419 -4.42 1.97 13.04
C MET A 419 -4.06 0.98 14.15
N LEU A 420 -4.83 -0.10 14.24
CA LEU A 420 -4.58 -1.27 15.07
C LEU A 420 -4.31 -2.48 14.19
N SER A 421 -3.62 -3.47 14.74
CA SER A 421 -3.31 -4.74 14.06
C SER A 421 -2.55 -4.57 12.75
N MET A 422 -1.65 -3.57 12.68
CA MET A 422 -0.73 -3.38 11.54
C MET A 422 -0.05 -4.72 11.20
N HIS A 423 0.07 -5.04 9.91
CA HIS A 423 0.61 -6.30 9.38
C HIS A 423 -0.24 -7.57 9.65
N SER A 424 -1.45 -7.41 10.16
CA SER A 424 -2.46 -8.46 10.12
C SER A 424 -2.98 -8.66 8.70
N ILE A 425 -3.44 -9.86 8.38
CA ILE A 425 -4.18 -10.07 7.12
C ILE A 425 -5.45 -9.20 7.07
N ARG A 426 -5.93 -8.75 8.24
CA ARG A 426 -7.08 -7.86 8.39
C ARG A 426 -6.83 -6.86 9.49
N GLU A 427 -6.59 -5.65 9.10
CA GLU A 427 -6.22 -4.50 9.91
C GLU A 427 -7.45 -3.66 10.26
N MET A 428 -7.32 -2.73 11.20
CA MET A 428 -8.39 -1.87 11.66
C MET A 428 -7.91 -0.42 11.73
N ALA A 429 -8.64 0.50 11.10
CA ALA A 429 -8.39 1.94 11.17
C ALA A 429 -9.68 2.75 11.38
N GLY A 430 -9.54 4.07 11.53
CA GLY A 430 -10.65 4.99 11.75
C GLY A 430 -11.34 5.40 10.45
N ALA A 431 -12.66 5.28 10.42
CA ALA A 431 -13.46 5.76 9.30
C ALA A 431 -13.47 7.29 9.17
N ASN A 432 -13.03 8.03 10.21
CA ASN A 432 -13.01 9.49 10.21
C ASN A 432 -11.62 10.08 9.91
N ASP A 433 -10.57 9.27 9.79
CA ASP A 433 -9.20 9.78 9.64
C ASP A 433 -8.80 9.99 8.16
N HIS A 434 -9.38 9.21 7.23
CA HIS A 434 -8.93 9.17 5.85
C HIS A 434 -9.21 10.49 5.09
N LEU A 435 -10.45 10.99 5.14
CA LEU A 435 -10.80 12.26 4.47
C LEU A 435 -10.04 13.47 5.03
N PRO A 436 -9.84 13.62 6.36
CA PRO A 436 -8.95 14.63 6.92
C PRO A 436 -7.52 14.57 6.37
N LEU A 437 -6.92 13.39 6.24
CA LEU A 437 -5.58 13.24 5.66
C LEU A 437 -5.52 13.72 4.20
N ILE A 438 -6.53 13.36 3.39
CA ILE A 438 -6.65 13.86 2.00
C ILE A 438 -6.71 15.40 1.97
N LYS A 439 -7.46 16.02 2.90
CA LYS A 439 -7.54 17.49 2.98
C LYS A 439 -6.19 18.13 3.31
N VAL A 440 -5.43 17.56 4.25
CA VAL A 440 -4.09 18.04 4.61
C VAL A 440 -3.13 17.89 3.43
N PHE A 441 -3.13 16.76 2.74
CA PHE A 441 -2.31 16.52 1.56
C PHE A 441 -2.67 17.45 0.39
N LYS A 442 -3.96 17.73 0.21
CA LYS A 442 -4.40 18.72 -0.77
C LYS A 442 -3.94 20.12 -0.39
N GLU A 443 -4.05 20.51 0.88
CA GLU A 443 -3.52 21.81 1.36
C GLU A 443 -2.01 21.91 1.10
N PHE A 444 -1.24 20.85 1.33
CA PHE A 444 0.18 20.79 0.99
C PHE A 444 0.45 21.08 -0.49
N PHE A 445 -0.34 20.52 -1.40
CA PHE A 445 -0.16 20.74 -2.83
C PHE A 445 -0.62 22.13 -3.29
N THR A 446 -1.38 22.85 -2.50
CA THR A 446 -1.94 24.17 -2.87
C THR A 446 -1.37 25.33 -2.05
N ALA A 447 -0.60 25.05 -0.99
CA ALA A 447 -0.01 26.03 -0.07
C ALA A 447 1.13 26.87 -0.69
#